data_2d18bad089f10a6f2f573935a3570c92
#
_entry.id   2d18bad089f10a6f2f573935a3570c92
#
_cell.length_a   1.000
_cell.length_b   1.000
_cell.length_c   1.000
_cell.angle_alpha   90.00
_cell.angle_beta   90.00
_cell.angle_gamma   90.00
#
_symmetry.space_group_name_H-M   'P 1'
#
loop_
_entity.id
_entity.type
_entity.pdbx_description
1 polymer ?
#
loop_
_entity_poly.entity_id
_entity_poly.type
_entity_poly.pdbx_seq_one_letter_code
_entity_poly.pdbx_strand_id
1 'polypeptide(L)'
;MKLTDALLGEHAVIYELFDYVRETAAKSDDLQDVRGAVFVLERLLLSHAQVEESLLFPHLEPHLGQTGPLAVMRAEHQEIDDLLAAAKQENTIGALKSVIGQLLELAYGHFQKEERALFAMAQQFLDEATLNELGEEWAARRKVIIDGQGCLG
;
A
#
# COMPACT_ATOMS: atom_id res chain seq x y z
N MET A 1 2.91 -13.56 -13.72
CA MET A 1 2.95 -12.13 -13.30
C MET A 1 3.74 -12.06 -12.02
N LYS A 2 4.75 -11.24 -11.94
CA LYS A 2 5.57 -11.08 -10.74
C LYS A 2 4.78 -10.36 -9.64
N LEU A 3 5.06 -10.68 -8.37
CA LEU A 3 4.46 -9.96 -7.24
C LEU A 3 4.71 -8.45 -7.31
N THR A 4 5.93 -8.04 -7.72
CA THR A 4 6.27 -6.61 -7.86
C THR A 4 5.41 -5.89 -8.90
N ASP A 5 5.00 -6.56 -9.99
CA ASP A 5 4.10 -5.96 -10.99
C ASP A 5 2.69 -5.78 -10.41
N ALA A 6 2.24 -6.77 -9.60
CA ALA A 6 0.95 -6.71 -8.93
C ALA A 6 0.89 -5.57 -7.90
N LEU A 7 1.93 -5.42 -7.08
CA LEU A 7 2.03 -4.34 -6.09
C LEU A 7 2.08 -2.96 -6.76
N LEU A 8 2.83 -2.80 -7.86
CA LEU A 8 2.79 -1.57 -8.66
C LEU A 8 1.39 -1.25 -9.20
N GLY A 9 0.64 -2.29 -9.61
CA GLY A 9 -0.76 -2.13 -10.02
C GLY A 9 -1.66 -1.66 -8.86
N GLU A 10 -1.42 -2.17 -7.63
CA GLU A 10 -2.13 -1.69 -6.43
C GLU A 10 -1.76 -0.23 -6.11
N HIS A 11 -0.48 0.16 -6.21
CA HIS A 11 -0.06 1.56 -6.03
C HIS A 11 -0.81 2.50 -6.97
N ALA A 12 -0.95 2.14 -8.25
CA ALA A 12 -1.66 2.97 -9.21
C ALA A 12 -3.11 3.25 -8.77
N VAL A 13 -3.81 2.24 -8.23
CA VAL A 13 -5.17 2.42 -7.69
C VAL A 13 -5.17 3.24 -6.41
N ILE A 14 -4.20 3.04 -5.53
CA ILE A 14 -4.11 3.76 -4.25
C ILE A 14 -3.75 5.24 -4.50
N TYR A 15 -2.93 5.56 -5.49
CA TYR A 15 -2.67 6.96 -5.87
C TYR A 15 -3.95 7.71 -6.30
N GLU A 16 -4.84 7.07 -7.06
CA GLU A 16 -6.15 7.64 -7.39
C GLU A 16 -7.00 7.89 -6.12
N LEU A 17 -6.88 7.02 -5.12
CA LEU A 17 -7.55 7.24 -3.84
C LEU A 17 -6.90 8.34 -3.00
N PHE A 18 -5.60 8.55 -3.08
CA PHE A 18 -4.96 9.72 -2.46
C PHE A 18 -5.54 11.01 -3.02
N ASP A 19 -5.70 11.08 -4.33
CA ASP A 19 -6.30 12.25 -4.98
C ASP A 19 -7.78 12.41 -4.60
N TYR A 20 -8.55 11.32 -4.58
CA TYR A 20 -9.93 11.35 -4.12
C TYR A 20 -10.08 11.85 -2.68
N VAL A 21 -9.26 11.37 -1.74
CA VAL A 21 -9.27 11.80 -0.34
C VAL A 21 -8.86 13.27 -0.23
N ARG A 22 -7.82 13.68 -0.94
CA ARG A 22 -7.35 15.08 -0.98
C ARG A 22 -8.44 16.03 -1.49
N GLU A 23 -9.09 15.67 -2.59
CA GLU A 23 -10.17 16.47 -3.17
C GLU A 23 -11.40 16.53 -2.27
N THR A 24 -11.77 15.41 -1.64
CA THR A 24 -12.90 15.38 -0.71
C THR A 24 -12.62 16.27 0.49
N ALA A 25 -11.41 16.17 1.08
CA ALA A 25 -11.00 17.02 2.19
C ALA A 25 -10.94 18.52 1.79
N ALA A 26 -10.61 18.84 0.54
CA ALA A 26 -10.57 20.22 0.06
C ALA A 26 -11.96 20.81 -0.18
N LYS A 27 -12.92 19.98 -0.64
CA LYS A 27 -14.24 20.44 -1.09
C LYS A 27 -15.33 20.33 -0.02
N SER A 28 -15.20 19.44 0.96
CA SER A 28 -16.20 19.19 1.99
C SER A 28 -15.72 19.68 3.38
N ASP A 29 -16.64 20.29 4.10
CA ASP A 29 -16.50 20.60 5.52
C ASP A 29 -17.34 19.64 6.41
N ASP A 30 -17.98 18.65 5.79
CA ASP A 30 -18.68 17.58 6.50
C ASP A 30 -17.66 16.51 6.96
N LEU A 31 -17.61 16.30 8.26
CA LEU A 31 -16.72 15.35 8.90
C LEU A 31 -16.98 13.90 8.44
N GLN A 32 -18.24 13.56 8.14
CA GLN A 32 -18.61 12.21 7.73
C GLN A 32 -18.20 11.92 6.27
N ASP A 33 -18.33 12.90 5.39
CA ASP A 33 -17.87 12.76 4.01
C ASP A 33 -16.37 12.46 3.96
N VAL A 34 -15.59 13.27 4.68
CA VAL A 34 -14.14 13.14 4.71
C VAL A 34 -13.70 11.83 5.40
N ARG A 35 -14.33 11.45 6.50
CA ARG A 35 -14.08 10.15 7.13
C ARG A 35 -14.42 8.97 6.22
N GLY A 36 -15.51 9.07 5.46
CA GLY A 36 -15.89 8.04 4.49
C GLY A 36 -14.82 7.81 3.43
N ALA A 37 -14.24 8.90 2.90
CA ALA A 37 -13.14 8.81 1.94
C ALA A 37 -11.89 8.17 2.57
N VAL A 38 -11.51 8.57 3.79
CA VAL A 38 -10.39 7.97 4.53
C VAL A 38 -10.62 6.49 4.82
N PHE A 39 -11.84 6.09 5.15
CA PHE A 39 -12.17 4.68 5.41
C PHE A 39 -11.93 3.79 4.18
N VAL A 40 -12.27 4.27 2.99
CA VAL A 40 -11.99 3.52 1.75
C VAL A 40 -10.48 3.38 1.52
N LEU A 41 -9.73 4.46 1.68
CA LEU A 41 -8.27 4.47 1.58
C LEU A 41 -7.63 3.52 2.59
N GLU A 42 -8.04 3.56 3.85
CA GLU A 42 -7.55 2.68 4.91
C GLU A 42 -7.66 1.21 4.53
N ARG A 43 -8.83 0.79 4.01
CA ARG A 43 -9.06 -0.60 3.61
C ARG A 43 -8.06 -1.10 2.59
N LEU A 44 -7.64 -0.26 1.65
CA LEU A 44 -6.67 -0.62 0.63
C LEU A 44 -5.24 -0.52 1.15
N LEU A 45 -4.86 0.50 1.91
CA LEU A 45 -3.53 0.61 2.51
C LEU A 45 -3.22 -0.59 3.41
N LEU A 46 -4.11 -0.93 4.35
CA LEU A 46 -3.92 -2.07 5.25
C LEU A 46 -3.83 -3.40 4.50
N SER A 47 -4.67 -3.58 3.48
CA SER A 47 -4.67 -4.79 2.68
C SER A 47 -3.43 -4.93 1.81
N HIS A 48 -2.89 -3.81 1.31
CA HIS A 48 -1.64 -3.74 0.55
C HIS A 48 -0.45 -4.07 1.45
N ALA A 49 -0.26 -3.35 2.54
CA ALA A 49 0.80 -3.60 3.51
C ALA A 49 0.82 -5.05 4.03
N GLN A 50 -0.36 -5.65 4.25
CA GLN A 50 -0.45 -7.05 4.66
C GLN A 50 0.13 -8.02 3.62
N VAL A 51 0.00 -7.74 2.32
CA VAL A 51 0.63 -8.54 1.26
C VAL A 51 2.13 -8.43 1.35
N GLU A 52 2.67 -7.23 1.49
CA GLU A 52 4.11 -7.01 1.60
C GLU A 52 4.71 -7.68 2.83
N GLU A 53 4.12 -7.46 3.99
CA GLU A 53 4.56 -8.05 5.27
C GLU A 53 4.54 -9.59 5.26
N SER A 54 3.60 -10.19 4.54
CA SER A 54 3.40 -11.64 4.58
C SER A 54 3.90 -12.39 3.36
N LEU A 55 4.11 -11.74 2.22
CA LEU A 55 4.63 -12.37 1.00
C LEU A 55 6.02 -11.83 0.62
N LEU A 56 6.21 -10.52 0.54
CA LEU A 56 7.45 -9.95 0.01
C LEU A 56 8.57 -9.93 1.05
N PHE A 57 8.31 -9.35 2.23
CA PHE A 57 9.34 -9.11 3.23
C PHE A 57 9.98 -10.40 3.77
N PRO A 58 9.24 -11.50 4.04
CA PRO A 58 9.85 -12.75 4.48
C PRO A 58 10.84 -13.36 3.47
N HIS A 59 10.61 -13.14 2.17
CA HIS A 59 11.52 -13.60 1.11
C HIS A 59 12.73 -12.68 0.94
N LEU A 60 12.62 -11.39 1.30
CA LEU A 60 13.74 -10.45 1.26
C LEU A 60 14.60 -10.46 2.52
N GLU A 61 14.05 -10.87 3.66
CA GLU A 61 14.75 -10.88 4.95
C GLU A 61 16.09 -11.65 4.94
N PRO A 62 16.21 -12.83 4.28
CA PRO A 62 17.47 -13.54 4.15
C PRO A 62 18.57 -12.76 3.44
N HIS A 63 18.22 -11.80 2.59
CA HIS A 63 19.13 -11.00 1.77
C HIS A 63 19.42 -9.63 2.37
N LEU A 64 18.40 -8.98 2.96
CA LEU A 64 18.47 -7.60 3.45
C LEU A 64 18.62 -7.51 4.97
N GLY A 65 18.41 -8.63 5.68
CA GLY A 65 18.37 -8.65 7.14
C GLY A 65 17.10 -8.00 7.71
N GLN A 66 16.99 -8.05 9.04
CA GLN A 66 15.86 -7.46 9.78
C GLN A 66 16.07 -5.97 10.09
N THR A 67 17.27 -5.45 9.87
CA THR A 67 17.62 -4.03 9.97
C THR A 67 17.77 -3.43 8.56
N GLY A 68 17.82 -2.13 8.43
CA GLY A 68 17.98 -1.48 7.14
C GLY A 68 16.66 -1.28 6.39
N PRO A 69 16.57 -1.56 5.07
CA PRO A 69 15.41 -1.20 4.26
C PRO A 69 14.09 -1.77 4.78
N LEU A 70 14.04 -3.04 5.16
CA LEU A 70 12.80 -3.67 5.67
C LEU A 70 12.36 -3.10 7.02
N ALA A 71 13.31 -2.72 7.89
CA ALA A 71 12.98 -2.06 9.15
C ALA A 71 12.35 -0.68 8.91
N VAL A 72 12.84 0.05 7.92
CA VAL A 72 12.27 1.35 7.52
C VAL A 72 10.85 1.16 7.00
N MET A 73 10.62 0.21 6.10
CA MET A 73 9.28 -0.08 5.56
C MET A 73 8.28 -0.42 6.67
N ARG A 74 8.66 -1.33 7.57
CA ARG A 74 7.79 -1.69 8.72
C ARG A 74 7.51 -0.53 9.67
N ALA A 75 8.50 0.33 9.91
CA ALA A 75 8.30 1.52 10.74
C ALA A 75 7.33 2.51 10.08
N GLU A 76 7.42 2.69 8.77
CA GLU A 76 6.51 3.55 8.01
C GLU A 76 5.09 2.96 7.93
N HIS A 77 4.93 1.63 7.78
CA HIS A 77 3.63 0.97 7.91
C HIS A 77 2.98 1.27 9.26
N GLN A 78 3.74 1.14 10.35
CA GLN A 78 3.23 1.45 11.69
C GLN A 78 2.84 2.93 11.82
N GLU A 79 3.62 3.85 11.27
CA GLU A 79 3.30 5.27 11.32
C GLU A 79 2.05 5.61 10.48
N ILE A 80 1.86 4.94 9.33
CA ILE A 80 0.63 5.03 8.53
C ILE A 80 -0.57 4.53 9.34
N ASP A 81 -0.45 3.39 10.01
CA ASP A 81 -1.50 2.82 10.87
C ASP A 81 -1.86 3.77 12.02
N ASP A 82 -0.86 4.40 12.65
CA ASP A 82 -1.05 5.37 13.72
C ASP A 82 -1.80 6.62 13.21
N LEU A 83 -1.47 7.13 12.04
CA LEU A 83 -2.16 8.26 11.41
C LEU A 83 -3.59 7.91 11.00
N LEU A 84 -3.84 6.70 10.49
CA LEU A 84 -5.18 6.20 10.21
C LEU A 84 -6.03 6.09 11.49
N ALA A 85 -5.44 5.60 12.57
CA ALA A 85 -6.08 5.54 13.87
C ALA A 85 -6.38 6.95 14.42
N ALA A 86 -5.44 7.90 14.29
CA ALA A 86 -5.64 9.28 14.68
C ALA A 86 -6.78 9.93 13.88
N ALA A 87 -6.84 9.73 12.57
CA ALA A 87 -7.91 10.26 11.72
C ALA A 87 -9.31 9.84 12.18
N LYS A 88 -9.47 8.63 12.73
CA LYS A 88 -10.75 8.14 13.27
C LYS A 88 -11.16 8.85 14.56
N GLN A 89 -10.22 9.31 15.36
CA GLN A 89 -10.46 9.95 16.64
C GLN A 89 -10.71 11.46 16.52
N GLU A 90 -10.32 12.09 15.42
CA GLU A 90 -10.47 13.52 15.22
C GLU A 90 -11.95 13.93 15.15
N ASN A 91 -12.34 14.90 15.97
CA ASN A 91 -13.73 15.35 16.09
C ASN A 91 -13.97 16.73 15.45
N THR A 92 -12.95 17.34 14.89
CA THR A 92 -13.06 18.60 14.14
C THR A 92 -12.54 18.41 12.72
N ILE A 93 -13.18 19.08 11.77
CA ILE A 93 -12.78 18.98 10.37
C ILE A 93 -11.36 19.50 10.13
N GLY A 94 -10.96 20.55 10.84
CA GLY A 94 -9.61 21.12 10.70
C GLY A 94 -8.51 20.15 11.17
N ALA A 95 -8.70 19.49 12.32
CA ALA A 95 -7.77 18.49 12.84
C ALA A 95 -7.72 17.26 11.91
N LEU A 96 -8.89 16.78 11.45
CA LEU A 96 -8.95 15.66 10.50
C LEU A 96 -8.19 15.98 9.19
N LYS A 97 -8.42 17.16 8.60
CA LYS A 97 -7.70 17.58 7.37
C LYS A 97 -6.18 17.66 7.61
N SER A 98 -5.74 18.07 8.79
CA SER A 98 -4.31 18.10 9.14
C SER A 98 -3.70 16.70 9.20
N VAL A 99 -4.37 15.76 9.86
CA VAL A 99 -3.93 14.34 9.93
C VAL A 99 -3.90 13.70 8.54
N ILE A 100 -4.92 13.96 7.72
CA ILE A 100 -4.97 13.48 6.34
C ILE A 100 -3.77 14.00 5.53
N GLY A 101 -3.41 15.27 5.67
CA GLY A 101 -2.24 15.83 4.99
C GLY A 101 -0.96 15.06 5.33
N GLN A 102 -0.73 14.77 6.61
CA GLN A 102 0.42 13.99 7.07
C GLN A 102 0.38 12.54 6.56
N LEU A 103 -0.78 11.90 6.62
CA LEU A 103 -1.00 10.53 6.13
C LEU A 103 -0.65 10.41 4.64
N LEU A 104 -1.21 11.31 3.81
CA LEU A 104 -0.99 11.26 2.36
C LEU A 104 0.47 11.55 1.99
N GLU A 105 1.13 12.47 2.67
CA GLU A 105 2.55 12.77 2.46
C GLU A 105 3.44 11.58 2.81
N LEU A 106 3.21 10.96 3.98
CA LEU A 106 3.96 9.79 4.42
C LEU A 106 3.75 8.61 3.47
N ALA A 107 2.49 8.25 3.18
CA ALA A 107 2.16 7.10 2.33
C ALA A 107 2.68 7.27 0.90
N TYR A 108 2.61 8.49 0.34
CA TYR A 108 3.19 8.77 -0.97
C TYR A 108 4.71 8.60 -0.97
N GLY A 109 5.40 9.14 0.04
CA GLY A 109 6.85 9.00 0.19
C GLY A 109 7.30 7.55 0.41
N HIS A 110 6.50 6.76 1.13
CA HIS A 110 6.68 5.34 1.35
C HIS A 110 6.62 4.57 0.03
N PHE A 111 5.56 4.70 -0.75
CA PHE A 111 5.41 4.05 -2.06
C PHE A 111 6.54 4.42 -3.03
N GLN A 112 6.99 5.67 -3.02
CA GLN A 112 8.12 6.08 -3.85
C GLN A 112 9.43 5.37 -3.49
N LYS A 113 9.66 5.04 -2.22
CA LYS A 113 10.83 4.26 -1.81
C LYS A 113 10.73 2.81 -2.26
N GLU A 114 9.55 2.22 -2.18
CA GLU A 114 9.31 0.86 -2.67
C GLU A 114 9.53 0.76 -4.18
N GLU A 115 8.90 1.63 -4.94
CA GLU A 115 9.03 1.66 -6.40
C GLU A 115 10.47 1.88 -6.87
N ARG A 116 11.19 2.80 -6.22
CA ARG A 116 12.55 3.17 -6.63
C ARG A 116 13.64 2.21 -6.13
N ALA A 117 13.41 1.57 -5.00
CA ALA A 117 14.43 0.77 -4.34
C ALA A 117 13.99 -0.65 -3.99
N LEU A 118 12.92 -0.83 -3.21
CA LEU A 118 12.56 -2.13 -2.66
C LEU A 118 12.20 -3.14 -3.75
N PHE A 119 11.39 -2.74 -4.74
CA PHE A 119 11.00 -3.63 -5.84
C PHE A 119 12.16 -3.96 -6.76
N ALA A 120 13.11 -3.03 -6.95
CA ALA A 120 14.35 -3.32 -7.67
C ALA A 120 15.22 -4.33 -6.90
N MET A 121 15.32 -4.19 -5.57
CA MET A 121 16.01 -5.18 -4.72
C MET A 121 15.32 -6.54 -4.77
N ALA A 122 13.99 -6.59 -4.75
CA ALA A 122 13.24 -7.84 -4.88
C ALA A 122 13.58 -8.56 -6.20
N GLN A 123 13.60 -7.83 -7.30
CA GLN A 123 13.96 -8.40 -8.61
C GLN A 123 15.44 -8.78 -8.72
N GLN A 124 16.31 -8.20 -7.90
CA GLN A 124 17.74 -8.55 -7.86
C GLN A 124 18.00 -9.81 -7.03
N PHE A 125 17.32 -9.97 -5.89
CA PHE A 125 17.61 -11.03 -4.92
C PHE A 125 16.73 -12.27 -5.09
N LEU A 126 15.52 -12.11 -5.65
CA LEU A 126 14.59 -13.22 -5.88
C LEU A 126 14.58 -13.56 -7.38
N ASP A 127 14.61 -14.84 -7.69
CA ASP A 127 14.50 -15.28 -9.07
C ASP A 127 13.08 -15.10 -9.63
N GLU A 128 12.98 -15.19 -10.94
CA GLU A 128 11.70 -14.96 -11.64
C GLU A 128 10.64 -16.00 -11.26
N ALA A 129 11.04 -17.24 -10.98
CA ALA A 129 10.12 -18.30 -10.55
C ALA A 129 9.49 -17.94 -9.21
N THR A 130 10.30 -17.59 -8.22
CA THR A 130 9.84 -17.13 -6.88
C THR A 130 8.91 -15.92 -6.99
N LEU A 131 9.28 -14.90 -7.77
CA LEU A 131 8.43 -13.71 -7.93
C LEU A 131 7.08 -14.03 -8.58
N ASN A 132 7.03 -14.99 -9.51
CA ASN A 132 5.79 -15.44 -10.13
C ASN A 132 4.94 -16.29 -9.17
N GLU A 133 5.54 -17.18 -8.38
CA GLU A 133 4.84 -17.94 -7.34
C GLU A 133 4.18 -16.99 -6.32
N LEU A 134 4.90 -15.99 -5.87
CA LEU A 134 4.35 -14.95 -4.98
C LEU A 134 3.24 -14.14 -5.66
N GLY A 135 3.33 -13.91 -6.97
CA GLY A 135 2.27 -13.28 -7.76
C GLY A 135 1.00 -14.14 -7.84
N GLU A 136 1.15 -15.47 -7.92
CA GLU A 136 0.01 -16.41 -7.87
C GLU A 136 -0.65 -16.41 -6.48
N GLU A 137 0.15 -16.39 -5.41
CA GLU A 137 -0.38 -16.25 -4.05
C GLU A 137 -1.12 -14.93 -3.84
N TRP A 138 -0.58 -13.82 -4.35
CA TRP A 138 -1.27 -12.53 -4.37
C TRP A 138 -2.61 -12.63 -5.09
N ALA A 139 -2.65 -13.21 -6.30
CA ALA A 139 -3.86 -13.35 -7.10
C ALA A 139 -4.92 -14.18 -6.35
N ALA A 140 -4.51 -15.27 -5.70
CA ALA A 140 -5.41 -16.09 -4.89
C ALA A 140 -6.02 -15.29 -3.72
N ARG A 141 -5.21 -14.47 -3.02
CA ARG A 141 -5.70 -13.58 -1.94
C ARG A 141 -6.64 -12.50 -2.44
N ARG A 142 -6.38 -11.94 -3.62
CA ARG A 142 -7.22 -10.94 -4.28
C ARG A 142 -8.42 -11.54 -5.02
N LYS A 143 -8.49 -12.88 -5.13
CA LYS A 143 -9.55 -13.61 -5.85
C LYS A 143 -9.63 -13.22 -7.32
N VAL A 144 -8.48 -12.95 -7.95
CA VAL A 144 -8.36 -12.66 -9.37
C VAL A 144 -7.70 -13.82 -10.10
N ILE A 145 -7.99 -13.97 -11.38
CA ILE A 145 -7.41 -14.98 -12.27
C ILE A 145 -6.34 -14.30 -13.11
N ILE A 146 -5.11 -14.79 -13.03
CA ILE A 146 -3.97 -14.25 -13.80
C ILE A 146 -3.50 -15.19 -14.92
N ASP A 147 -4.16 -16.35 -15.07
CA ASP A 147 -3.85 -17.29 -16.14
C ASP A 147 -4.19 -16.70 -17.51
N GLY A 148 -3.22 -16.69 -18.42
CA GLY A 148 -3.39 -16.20 -19.80
C GLY A 148 -4.33 -17.06 -20.66
N GLN A 149 -5.14 -17.94 -20.08
CA GLN A 149 -6.10 -18.79 -20.78
C GLN A 149 -7.55 -18.32 -20.69
N GLY A 150 -7.80 -17.16 -20.13
CA GLY A 150 -9.16 -16.66 -19.92
C GLY A 150 -9.57 -15.58 -20.88
N CYS A 151 -9.60 -15.81 -22.19
CA CYS A 151 -10.44 -15.12 -23.18
C CYS A 151 -10.28 -15.74 -24.57
N LEU A 152 -10.72 -16.98 -24.72
CA LEU A 152 -11.10 -17.52 -26.02
C LEU A 152 -12.52 -18.05 -25.88
N GLY A 153 -13.48 -17.19 -26.05
CA GLY A 153 -14.87 -17.46 -26.23
C GLY A 153 -15.49 -16.37 -27.05
#